data_3ab7d082e3bcf466979c62eb513aee3e
#
_entry.id   3ab7d082e3bcf466979c62eb513aee3e
#
_cell.length_a   1.000
_cell.length_b   1.000
_cell.length_c   1.000
_cell.angle_alpha   90.00
_cell.angle_beta   90.00
_cell.angle_gamma   90.00
#
_symmetry.space_group_name_H-M   'P 1'
#
loop_
_entity.id
_entity.type
_entity.pdbx_description
1 polymer ?
#
loop_
_entity_poly.entity_id
_entity_poly.type
_entity_poly.pdbx_seq_one_letter_code
_entity_poly.pdbx_strand_id
1 'polypeptide(L)'
;MSIRDLNSKISLKVVFIIYIVITLVGVSSHVLWRDEMQGWLVAVGSSNVFELWNNNAPSGHPIVYPLLTFISSLIYENPLSMQLMQWSLAAICVFIFLRRAPFSKFQKLLFTFGYFPFWEYCLISRHYVVIQLLSFVGVIYVSKRKYSLVGISFLIALLLNTHALAWSIAIGFFITIADDFLYKRLRKGEWEFSSADSLNYLASAIVLFIATWLSLNSLFQTSRSIDSASIDVSLKSILVAFGRYLGGNILIVPNSSRWLDLSVSAAVSVALMIATILYIRCSRKALLFYCSSTFCLLCFNAAVYSGAGSRHFGVYFIIVMASVWLCRSDLSASCSSSVVNVKQSYLIESKSRFSLFLSIILVIHFFAGIHRVSLDIVYPYSASKEVATFIRNSEYANWPLFGSRDVELASVSGYLGKSIYYPEINRLGTFTEWVNRNSSLSRENSLDYIQEYMDSHPNINSLLVILSNSSNLKHDFGRGDLKLSDNISIEFVKSFLRSYNKPERYYIYKVGRAIKVLSE
;
A
#
# COMPACT_ATOMS: atom_id res chain seq x y z
N MET A 1 -22.38 -20.23 24.05
CA MET A 1 -20.98 -20.68 23.96
C MET A 1 -20.08 -19.54 24.42
N SER A 2 -19.28 -19.72 25.48
CA SER A 2 -18.44 -18.66 26.00
C SER A 2 -17.23 -18.41 25.05
N ILE A 3 -16.63 -17.19 25.10
CA ILE A 3 -15.40 -16.89 24.34
C ILE A 3 -14.25 -17.84 24.75
N ARG A 4 -14.26 -18.33 26.00
CA ARG A 4 -13.30 -19.34 26.48
C ARG A 4 -13.47 -20.67 25.78
N ASP A 5 -14.71 -21.16 25.61
CA ASP A 5 -15.01 -22.42 24.91
C ASP A 5 -14.62 -22.36 23.42
N LEU A 6 -14.91 -21.22 22.78
CA LEU A 6 -14.50 -20.98 21.39
C LEU A 6 -12.97 -21.00 21.26
N ASN A 7 -12.28 -20.35 22.18
CA ASN A 7 -10.82 -20.26 22.16
C ASN A 7 -10.12 -21.62 22.30
N SER A 8 -10.71 -22.59 23.05
CA SER A 8 -10.16 -23.93 23.21
C SER A 8 -10.25 -24.77 21.92
N LYS A 9 -11.30 -24.58 21.14
CA LYS A 9 -11.60 -25.37 19.90
C LYS A 9 -10.84 -24.91 18.67
N ILE A 10 -10.29 -23.68 18.65
CA ILE A 10 -9.57 -23.14 17.49
C ILE A 10 -8.22 -23.80 17.32
N SER A 11 -7.98 -24.44 16.18
CA SER A 11 -6.67 -24.90 15.74
C SER A 11 -6.00 -23.87 14.85
N LEU A 12 -4.91 -23.26 15.33
CA LEU A 12 -4.19 -22.25 14.55
C LEU A 12 -3.52 -22.81 13.28
N LYS A 13 -3.22 -24.11 13.25
CA LYS A 13 -2.72 -24.77 12.03
C LYS A 13 -3.81 -24.80 10.95
N VAL A 14 -5.05 -25.17 11.33
CA VAL A 14 -6.20 -25.18 10.41
C VAL A 14 -6.51 -23.77 9.93
N VAL A 15 -6.49 -22.76 10.83
CA VAL A 15 -6.65 -21.35 10.46
C VAL A 15 -5.64 -20.94 9.39
N PHE A 16 -4.37 -21.30 9.55
CA PHE A 16 -3.33 -20.98 8.58
C PHE A 16 -3.54 -21.68 7.24
N ILE A 17 -3.90 -22.97 7.24
CA ILE A 17 -4.17 -23.73 6.00
C ILE A 17 -5.34 -23.11 5.24
N ILE A 18 -6.44 -22.78 5.93
CA ILE A 18 -7.61 -22.12 5.32
C ILE A 18 -7.22 -20.76 4.73
N TYR A 19 -6.41 -19.98 5.46
CA TYR A 19 -5.90 -18.70 4.96
C TYR A 19 -5.12 -18.89 3.64
N ILE A 20 -4.17 -19.82 3.60
CA ILE A 20 -3.36 -20.13 2.42
C ILE A 20 -4.24 -20.50 1.21
N VAL A 21 -5.21 -21.41 1.42
CA VAL A 21 -6.08 -21.88 0.32
C VAL A 21 -6.94 -20.74 -0.23
N ILE A 22 -7.62 -20.00 0.63
CA ILE A 22 -8.53 -18.93 0.18
C ILE A 22 -7.75 -17.78 -0.47
N THR A 23 -6.61 -17.39 0.11
CA THR A 23 -5.80 -16.29 -0.45
C THR A 23 -5.13 -16.69 -1.77
N LEU A 24 -4.76 -17.95 -1.96
CA LEU A 24 -4.23 -18.42 -3.23
C LEU A 24 -5.31 -18.37 -4.34
N VAL A 25 -6.55 -18.76 -4.03
CA VAL A 25 -7.70 -18.56 -4.93
C VAL A 25 -7.90 -17.06 -5.21
N GLY A 26 -7.84 -16.23 -4.17
CA GLY A 26 -7.94 -14.77 -4.32
C GLY A 26 -6.88 -14.19 -5.25
N VAL A 27 -5.61 -14.57 -5.08
CA VAL A 27 -4.49 -14.15 -5.95
C VAL A 27 -4.70 -14.56 -7.40
N SER A 28 -5.19 -15.79 -7.64
CA SER A 28 -5.44 -16.28 -9.00
C SER A 28 -6.60 -15.54 -9.70
N SER A 29 -7.55 -15.00 -8.92
CA SER A 29 -8.73 -14.26 -9.42
C SER A 29 -8.47 -12.77 -9.52
N HIS A 30 -7.57 -12.23 -8.70
CA HIS A 30 -7.29 -10.80 -8.64
C HIS A 30 -6.71 -10.26 -9.95
N VAL A 31 -7.33 -9.23 -10.49
CA VAL A 31 -6.84 -8.51 -11.67
C VAL A 31 -6.07 -7.29 -11.20
N LEU A 32 -4.77 -7.27 -11.50
CA LEU A 32 -3.90 -6.14 -11.15
C LEU A 32 -4.42 -4.83 -11.74
N TRP A 33 -4.46 -3.81 -10.92
CA TRP A 33 -4.85 -2.47 -11.33
C TRP A 33 -3.61 -1.57 -11.53
N ARG A 34 -3.84 -0.34 -11.98
CA ARG A 34 -2.80 0.62 -12.38
C ARG A 34 -1.62 0.72 -11.42
N ASP A 35 -1.87 0.88 -10.10
CA ASP A 35 -0.79 1.09 -9.13
C ASP A 35 0.08 -0.16 -8.92
N GLU A 36 -0.48 -1.35 -9.09
CA GLU A 36 0.26 -2.62 -9.02
C GLU A 36 1.04 -2.84 -10.31
N MET A 37 0.36 -2.70 -11.44
CA MET A 37 0.97 -2.90 -12.75
C MET A 37 2.07 -1.87 -13.03
N GLN A 38 1.93 -0.63 -12.55
CA GLN A 38 2.99 0.38 -12.61
C GLN A 38 4.29 -0.13 -11.96
N GLY A 39 4.20 -0.71 -10.76
CA GLY A 39 5.36 -1.27 -10.08
C GLY A 39 5.98 -2.45 -10.84
N TRP A 40 5.15 -3.30 -11.44
CA TRP A 40 5.59 -4.39 -12.29
C TRP A 40 6.30 -3.90 -13.55
N LEU A 41 5.69 -2.95 -14.27
CA LEU A 41 6.23 -2.42 -15.53
C LEU A 41 7.54 -1.67 -15.34
N VAL A 42 7.69 -0.92 -14.25
CA VAL A 42 8.97 -0.31 -13.86
C VAL A 42 10.03 -1.38 -13.62
N ALA A 43 9.67 -2.48 -12.97
CA ALA A 43 10.61 -3.57 -12.70
C ALA A 43 11.06 -4.27 -13.98
N VAL A 44 10.14 -4.70 -14.86
CA VAL A 44 10.51 -5.40 -16.12
C VAL A 44 11.13 -4.46 -17.15
N GLY A 45 10.83 -3.17 -17.10
CA GLY A 45 11.44 -2.15 -17.95
C GLY A 45 12.85 -1.73 -17.51
N SER A 46 13.41 -2.38 -16.47
CA SER A 46 14.75 -2.06 -15.93
C SER A 46 15.68 -3.25 -16.13
N SER A 47 16.84 -3.02 -16.72
CA SER A 47 17.84 -4.07 -16.99
C SER A 47 18.74 -4.39 -15.80
N ASN A 48 18.83 -3.45 -14.84
CA ASN A 48 19.66 -3.57 -13.64
C ASN A 48 19.13 -2.68 -12.49
N VAL A 49 19.72 -2.83 -11.29
CA VAL A 49 19.28 -2.12 -10.08
C VAL A 49 19.43 -0.61 -10.18
N PHE A 50 20.41 -0.09 -10.92
CA PHE A 50 20.60 1.36 -11.10
C PHE A 50 19.50 1.93 -12.01
N GLU A 51 19.17 1.23 -13.07
CA GLU A 51 18.05 1.61 -13.94
C GLU A 51 16.72 1.51 -13.22
N LEU A 52 16.52 0.45 -12.43
CA LEU A 52 15.36 0.33 -11.54
C LEU A 52 15.24 1.52 -10.58
N TRP A 53 16.35 1.95 -9.98
CA TRP A 53 16.39 3.12 -9.11
C TRP A 53 15.93 4.38 -9.87
N ASN A 54 16.48 4.63 -11.06
CA ASN A 54 16.16 5.80 -11.87
C ASN A 54 14.70 5.78 -12.36
N ASN A 55 14.21 4.64 -12.85
CA ASN A 55 12.84 4.49 -13.33
C ASN A 55 11.80 4.59 -12.20
N ASN A 56 12.16 4.14 -10.99
CA ASN A 56 11.28 4.21 -9.83
C ASN A 56 11.30 5.58 -9.13
N ALA A 57 12.40 6.34 -9.25
CA ALA A 57 12.61 7.60 -8.54
C ALA A 57 11.46 8.61 -8.66
N PRO A 58 10.86 8.83 -9.87
CA PRO A 58 9.74 9.75 -10.01
C PRO A 58 8.48 9.34 -9.26
N SER A 59 8.36 8.06 -8.88
CA SER A 59 7.21 7.56 -8.11
C SER A 59 7.21 7.97 -6.64
N GLY A 60 8.36 8.43 -6.11
CA GLY A 60 8.54 8.76 -4.69
C GLY A 60 8.51 7.56 -3.74
N HIS A 61 8.62 6.36 -4.27
CA HIS A 61 8.68 5.16 -3.45
C HIS A 61 10.12 4.70 -3.26
N PRO A 62 10.56 4.46 -2.01
CA PRO A 62 11.86 3.88 -1.73
C PRO A 62 12.04 2.47 -2.31
N ILE A 63 13.28 2.01 -2.44
CA ILE A 63 13.69 0.90 -3.32
C ILE A 63 13.32 -0.51 -2.87
N VAL A 64 12.99 -0.77 -1.58
CA VAL A 64 12.86 -2.14 -1.06
C VAL A 64 11.80 -2.95 -1.80
N TYR A 65 10.59 -2.41 -1.96
CA TYR A 65 9.52 -3.14 -2.66
C TYR A 65 9.76 -3.24 -4.17
N PRO A 66 10.16 -2.17 -4.88
CA PRO A 66 10.59 -2.27 -6.28
C PRO A 66 11.69 -3.31 -6.51
N LEU A 67 12.67 -3.43 -5.62
CA LEU A 67 13.71 -4.44 -5.70
C LEU A 67 13.16 -5.87 -5.56
N LEU A 68 12.24 -6.10 -4.63
CA LEU A 68 11.56 -7.39 -4.50
C LEU A 68 10.76 -7.74 -5.77
N THR A 69 10.07 -6.75 -6.35
CA THR A 69 9.34 -6.92 -7.62
C THR A 69 10.31 -7.22 -8.77
N PHE A 70 11.42 -6.52 -8.85
CA PHE A 70 12.47 -6.75 -9.85
C PHE A 70 13.05 -8.17 -9.72
N ILE A 71 13.40 -8.62 -8.52
CA ILE A 71 13.88 -9.99 -8.29
C ILE A 71 12.82 -11.02 -8.72
N SER A 72 11.54 -10.77 -8.42
CA SER A 72 10.47 -11.69 -8.83
C SER A 72 10.31 -11.75 -10.35
N SER A 73 10.52 -10.64 -11.06
CA SER A 73 10.46 -10.60 -12.53
C SER A 73 11.60 -11.36 -13.21
N LEU A 74 12.79 -11.39 -12.59
CA LEU A 74 13.92 -12.18 -13.06
C LEU A 74 13.68 -13.70 -12.93
N ILE A 75 12.85 -14.12 -11.96
CA ILE A 75 12.50 -15.55 -11.78
C ILE A 75 11.46 -15.98 -12.83
N TYR A 76 10.46 -15.15 -13.06
CA TYR A 76 9.39 -15.40 -14.03
C TYR A 76 8.82 -14.08 -14.54
N GLU A 77 9.03 -13.78 -15.82
CA GLU A 77 8.59 -12.54 -16.48
C GLU A 77 7.08 -12.56 -16.76
N ASN A 78 6.32 -12.61 -15.68
CA ASN A 78 4.85 -12.53 -15.70
C ASN A 78 4.38 -11.83 -14.43
N PRO A 79 3.40 -10.93 -14.49
CA PRO A 79 2.88 -10.23 -13.31
C PRO A 79 2.46 -11.15 -12.15
N LEU A 80 2.13 -12.42 -12.43
CA LEU A 80 1.84 -13.43 -11.43
C LEU A 80 3.00 -13.64 -10.45
N SER A 81 4.26 -13.49 -10.90
CA SER A 81 5.43 -13.63 -10.01
C SER A 81 5.44 -12.59 -8.89
N MET A 82 5.08 -11.33 -9.20
CA MET A 82 4.90 -10.28 -8.21
C MET A 82 3.74 -10.60 -7.25
N GLN A 83 2.61 -11.10 -7.77
CA GLN A 83 1.47 -11.49 -6.92
C GLN A 83 1.85 -12.65 -5.98
N LEU A 84 2.59 -13.65 -6.45
CA LEU A 84 3.05 -14.76 -5.63
C LEU A 84 4.11 -14.33 -4.60
N MET A 85 5.00 -13.40 -4.95
CA MET A 85 5.94 -12.77 -4.01
C MET A 85 5.18 -12.04 -2.90
N GLN A 86 4.21 -11.19 -3.25
CA GLN A 86 3.32 -10.48 -2.32
C GLN A 86 2.61 -11.45 -1.38
N TRP A 87 1.95 -12.47 -1.94
CA TRP A 87 1.25 -13.51 -1.20
C TRP A 87 2.17 -14.26 -0.23
N SER A 88 3.39 -14.61 -0.67
CA SER A 88 4.37 -15.29 0.18
C SER A 88 4.77 -14.44 1.39
N LEU A 89 5.00 -13.14 1.19
CA LEU A 89 5.30 -12.20 2.28
C LEU A 89 4.13 -12.08 3.26
N ALA A 90 2.89 -12.03 2.76
CA ALA A 90 1.68 -12.00 3.58
C ALA A 90 1.49 -13.30 4.38
N ALA A 91 1.72 -14.45 3.74
CA ALA A 91 1.68 -15.76 4.39
C ALA A 91 2.71 -15.87 5.52
N ILE A 92 3.95 -15.43 5.28
CA ILE A 92 5.01 -15.38 6.30
C ILE A 92 4.61 -14.46 7.45
N CYS A 93 4.05 -13.28 7.16
CA CYS A 93 3.60 -12.32 8.16
C CYS A 93 2.50 -12.92 9.06
N VAL A 94 1.49 -13.55 8.47
CA VAL A 94 0.39 -14.22 9.18
C VAL A 94 0.91 -15.41 9.98
N PHE A 95 1.81 -16.23 9.42
CA PHE A 95 2.45 -17.34 10.14
C PHE A 95 3.19 -16.86 11.40
N ILE A 96 4.00 -15.80 11.26
CA ILE A 96 4.70 -15.18 12.40
C ILE A 96 3.71 -14.70 13.45
N PHE A 97 2.63 -14.02 13.04
CA PHE A 97 1.61 -13.52 13.95
C PHE A 97 0.90 -14.67 14.69
N LEU A 98 0.46 -15.69 13.97
CA LEU A 98 -0.18 -16.87 14.57
C LEU A 98 0.75 -17.60 15.56
N ARG A 99 2.03 -17.70 15.24
CA ARG A 99 3.01 -18.45 16.04
C ARG A 99 3.53 -17.67 17.25
N ARG A 100 3.77 -16.38 17.11
CA ARG A 100 4.54 -15.57 18.06
C ARG A 100 3.73 -14.53 18.82
N ALA A 101 2.65 -14.01 18.26
CA ALA A 101 1.92 -12.91 18.87
C ALA A 101 1.17 -13.37 20.16
N PRO A 102 1.23 -12.59 21.26
CA PRO A 102 0.60 -12.95 22.54
C PRO A 102 -0.89 -12.55 22.56
N PHE A 103 -1.63 -12.98 21.56
CA PHE A 103 -3.08 -12.77 21.43
C PHE A 103 -3.84 -14.08 21.68
N SER A 104 -5.11 -14.00 22.05
CA SER A 104 -5.96 -15.20 22.16
C SER A 104 -6.10 -15.85 20.78
N LYS A 105 -6.40 -17.17 20.74
CA LYS A 105 -6.59 -17.85 19.46
C LYS A 105 -7.75 -17.24 18.66
N PHE A 106 -8.79 -16.77 19.33
CA PHE A 106 -9.90 -16.06 18.72
C PHE A 106 -9.46 -14.74 18.07
N GLN A 107 -8.68 -13.90 18.78
CA GLN A 107 -8.12 -12.68 18.21
C GLN A 107 -7.17 -12.95 17.04
N LYS A 108 -6.39 -14.03 17.11
CA LYS A 108 -5.52 -14.46 16.01
C LYS A 108 -6.30 -14.86 14.77
N LEU A 109 -7.41 -15.59 14.93
CA LEU A 109 -8.33 -15.93 13.84
C LEU A 109 -8.92 -14.68 13.21
N LEU A 110 -9.48 -13.77 14.02
CA LEU A 110 -10.07 -12.53 13.54
C LEU A 110 -9.05 -11.63 12.79
N PHE A 111 -7.83 -11.53 13.32
CA PHE A 111 -6.74 -10.80 12.66
C PHE A 111 -6.39 -11.42 11.31
N THR A 112 -6.22 -12.75 11.26
CA THR A 112 -5.79 -13.48 10.06
C THR A 112 -6.73 -13.24 8.88
N PHE A 113 -8.04 -13.24 9.13
CA PHE A 113 -9.07 -12.98 8.09
C PHE A 113 -9.56 -11.53 8.10
N GLY A 114 -8.84 -10.63 8.80
CA GLY A 114 -9.15 -9.21 8.85
C GLY A 114 -8.81 -8.47 7.55
N TYR A 115 -9.43 -7.33 7.35
CA TYR A 115 -9.34 -6.50 6.13
C TYR A 115 -7.92 -6.33 5.59
N PHE A 116 -6.95 -5.90 6.45
CA PHE A 116 -5.59 -5.65 6.01
C PHE A 116 -4.81 -6.93 5.74
N PRO A 117 -4.67 -7.92 6.66
CA PRO A 117 -3.83 -9.10 6.40
C PRO A 117 -4.43 -10.06 5.39
N PHE A 118 -5.76 -10.05 5.19
CA PHE A 118 -6.45 -11.01 4.35
C PHE A 118 -6.68 -10.51 2.92
N TRP A 119 -6.92 -9.21 2.75
CA TRP A 119 -7.21 -8.61 1.45
C TRP A 119 -6.19 -7.53 1.07
N GLU A 120 -6.18 -6.37 1.75
CA GLU A 120 -5.46 -5.16 1.33
C GLU A 120 -3.93 -5.35 1.25
N TYR A 121 -3.35 -6.18 2.16
CA TYR A 121 -1.91 -6.43 2.21
C TYR A 121 -1.52 -7.82 1.72
N CYS A 122 -2.49 -8.65 1.32
CA CYS A 122 -2.25 -9.97 0.77
C CYS A 122 -2.49 -10.02 -0.74
N LEU A 123 -3.66 -9.56 -1.20
CA LEU A 123 -4.06 -9.66 -2.60
C LEU A 123 -3.57 -8.45 -3.41
N ILE A 124 -3.58 -7.25 -2.82
CA ILE A 124 -3.10 -6.04 -3.48
C ILE A 124 -1.58 -5.96 -3.36
N SER A 125 -0.89 -6.04 -4.49
CA SER A 125 0.59 -6.13 -4.56
C SER A 125 1.23 -4.76 -4.34
N ARG A 126 1.43 -4.39 -3.05
CA ARG A 126 1.97 -3.08 -2.64
C ARG A 126 2.88 -3.19 -1.42
N HIS A 127 3.64 -2.16 -1.16
CA HIS A 127 4.66 -2.03 -0.09
C HIS A 127 4.18 -2.40 1.33
N TYR A 128 2.87 -2.34 1.60
CA TYR A 128 2.31 -2.42 2.96
C TYR A 128 2.50 -3.76 3.64
N VAL A 129 2.57 -4.85 2.87
CA VAL A 129 2.89 -6.18 3.42
C VAL A 129 4.29 -6.19 4.05
N VAL A 130 5.26 -5.52 3.42
CA VAL A 130 6.63 -5.41 3.94
C VAL A 130 6.64 -4.58 5.22
N ILE A 131 5.88 -3.47 5.28
CA ILE A 131 5.72 -2.67 6.50
C ILE A 131 5.18 -3.53 7.64
N GLN A 132 4.11 -4.29 7.39
CA GLN A 132 3.48 -5.14 8.39
C GLN A 132 4.44 -6.24 8.87
N LEU A 133 5.11 -6.92 7.95
CA LEU A 133 6.07 -7.98 8.25
C LEU A 133 7.24 -7.46 9.09
N LEU A 134 7.89 -6.39 8.63
CA LEU A 134 9.03 -5.78 9.35
C LEU A 134 8.61 -5.24 10.72
N SER A 135 7.40 -4.68 10.84
CA SER A 135 6.89 -4.23 12.15
C SER A 135 6.78 -5.38 13.14
N PHE A 136 6.22 -6.51 12.73
CA PHE A 136 6.08 -7.66 13.62
C PHE A 136 7.41 -8.35 13.94
N VAL A 137 8.31 -8.43 12.97
CA VAL A 137 9.68 -8.88 13.21
C VAL A 137 10.40 -7.95 14.19
N GLY A 138 10.24 -6.63 14.03
CA GLY A 138 10.79 -5.63 14.95
C GLY A 138 10.25 -5.76 16.37
N VAL A 139 8.93 -5.98 16.52
CA VAL A 139 8.33 -6.25 17.83
C VAL A 139 8.93 -7.49 18.49
N ILE A 140 9.07 -8.59 17.76
CA ILE A 140 9.70 -9.82 18.29
C ILE A 140 11.14 -9.55 18.71
N TYR A 141 11.85 -8.74 17.92
CA TYR A 141 13.25 -8.44 18.17
C TYR A 141 13.43 -7.59 19.44
N VAL A 142 12.67 -6.49 19.55
CA VAL A 142 12.72 -5.56 20.70
C VAL A 142 12.16 -6.17 21.98
N SER A 143 11.27 -7.18 21.87
CA SER A 143 10.75 -7.91 23.03
C SER A 143 11.77 -8.84 23.70
N LYS A 144 12.90 -9.13 23.06
CA LYS A 144 13.97 -9.93 23.66
C LYS A 144 14.72 -9.11 24.73
N ARG A 145 15.23 -9.79 25.77
CA ARG A 145 16.05 -9.14 26.83
C ARG A 145 17.40 -8.64 26.28
N LYS A 146 17.96 -9.34 25.30
CA LYS A 146 19.19 -8.97 24.61
C LYS A 146 18.93 -9.05 23.10
N TYR A 147 19.25 -8.01 22.37
CA TYR A 147 19.15 -7.91 20.92
C TYR A 147 20.40 -7.25 20.34
N SER A 148 20.77 -7.61 19.13
CA SER A 148 21.85 -6.97 18.39
C SER A 148 21.44 -5.56 17.95
N LEU A 149 22.24 -4.56 18.28
CA LEU A 149 21.98 -3.18 17.85
C LEU A 149 22.07 -3.06 16.32
N VAL A 150 23.07 -3.69 15.71
CA VAL A 150 23.22 -3.73 14.24
C VAL A 150 22.02 -4.38 13.58
N GLY A 151 21.51 -5.50 14.12
CA GLY A 151 20.34 -6.20 13.57
C GLY A 151 19.07 -5.36 13.59
N ILE A 152 18.82 -4.61 14.67
CA ILE A 152 17.65 -3.71 14.71
C ILE A 152 17.85 -2.47 13.84
N SER A 153 19.07 -1.96 13.72
CA SER A 153 19.38 -0.83 12.82
C SER A 153 19.15 -1.23 11.37
N PHE A 154 19.48 -2.46 10.98
CA PHE A 154 19.18 -2.99 9.66
C PHE A 154 17.67 -3.12 9.40
N LEU A 155 16.90 -3.56 10.40
CA LEU A 155 15.44 -3.59 10.30
C LEU A 155 14.83 -2.19 10.13
N ILE A 156 15.32 -1.21 10.91
CA ILE A 156 14.92 0.20 10.77
C ILE A 156 15.29 0.71 9.36
N ALA A 157 16.48 0.37 8.87
CA ALA A 157 16.94 0.72 7.53
C ALA A 157 16.00 0.19 6.43
N LEU A 158 15.54 -1.06 6.54
CA LEU A 158 14.56 -1.64 5.63
C LEU A 158 13.22 -0.91 5.69
N LEU A 159 12.73 -0.57 6.90
CA LEU A 159 11.49 0.20 7.06
C LEU A 159 11.59 1.57 6.41
N LEU A 160 12.67 2.33 6.64
CA LEU A 160 12.91 3.63 6.03
C LEU A 160 12.91 3.55 4.49
N ASN A 161 13.40 2.45 3.93
CA ASN A 161 13.50 2.25 2.48
C ASN A 161 12.35 1.44 1.88
N THR A 162 11.25 1.24 2.62
CA THR A 162 10.04 0.57 2.12
C THR A 162 8.99 1.57 1.63
N HIS A 163 8.63 2.57 2.42
CA HIS A 163 7.60 3.55 2.10
C HIS A 163 7.68 4.75 3.05
N ALA A 164 7.28 5.96 2.60
CA ALA A 164 7.26 7.15 3.44
C ALA A 164 6.48 6.97 4.77
N LEU A 165 5.35 6.28 4.75
CA LEU A 165 4.57 6.00 5.97
C LEU A 165 5.29 5.08 6.96
N ALA A 166 6.21 4.23 6.49
CA ALA A 166 6.98 3.34 7.36
C ALA A 166 8.00 4.08 8.23
N TRP A 167 8.34 5.33 7.86
CA TRP A 167 9.17 6.21 8.70
C TRP A 167 8.59 6.37 10.10
N SER A 168 7.27 6.47 10.23
CA SER A 168 6.61 6.58 11.54
C SER A 168 6.92 5.39 12.45
N ILE A 169 6.91 4.18 11.91
CA ILE A 169 7.24 2.94 12.64
C ILE A 169 8.74 2.84 12.91
N ALA A 170 9.57 3.22 11.93
CA ALA A 170 11.02 3.25 12.06
C ALA A 170 11.46 4.20 13.19
N ILE A 171 10.89 5.41 13.26
CA ILE A 171 11.10 6.40 14.33
C ILE A 171 10.61 5.84 15.67
N GLY A 172 9.45 5.16 15.69
CA GLY A 172 8.95 4.50 16.89
C GLY A 172 9.92 3.46 17.47
N PHE A 173 10.47 2.60 16.63
CA PHE A 173 11.50 1.65 17.05
C PHE A 173 12.78 2.35 17.50
N PHE A 174 13.25 3.36 16.73
CA PHE A 174 14.45 4.10 17.06
C PHE A 174 14.34 4.76 18.44
N ILE A 175 13.25 5.47 18.73
CA ILE A 175 13.02 6.11 20.04
C ILE A 175 12.94 5.07 21.15
N THR A 176 12.25 3.95 20.92
CA THR A 176 12.13 2.88 21.94
C THR A 176 13.48 2.27 22.29
N ILE A 177 14.37 2.09 21.30
CA ILE A 177 15.70 1.52 21.49
C ILE A 177 16.64 2.53 22.13
N ALA A 178 16.59 3.79 21.70
CA ALA A 178 17.37 4.87 22.28
C ALA A 178 17.03 5.04 23.77
N ASP A 179 15.74 4.99 24.14
CA ASP A 179 15.30 5.02 25.52
C ASP A 179 15.80 3.81 26.34
N ASP A 180 15.69 2.59 25.81
CA ASP A 180 16.17 1.37 26.48
C ASP A 180 17.70 1.44 26.71
N PHE A 181 18.44 2.00 25.74
CA PHE A 181 19.86 2.25 25.83
C PHE A 181 20.21 3.29 26.91
N LEU A 182 19.57 4.48 26.85
CA LEU A 182 19.80 5.56 27.81
C LEU A 182 19.42 5.14 29.24
N TYR A 183 18.29 4.46 29.38
CA TYR A 183 17.82 3.98 30.70
C TYR A 183 18.80 2.99 31.33
N LYS A 184 19.35 2.04 30.59
CA LYS A 184 20.36 1.10 31.09
C LYS A 184 21.63 1.81 31.54
N ARG A 185 22.10 2.78 30.74
CA ARG A 185 23.30 3.56 31.03
C ARG A 185 23.15 4.45 32.27
N LEU A 186 22.11 5.25 32.31
CA LEU A 186 21.86 6.19 33.44
C LEU A 186 21.64 5.47 34.76
N ARG A 187 21.01 4.30 34.76
CA ARG A 187 20.67 3.57 35.98
C ARG A 187 21.78 2.66 36.47
N LYS A 188 22.62 2.12 35.57
CA LYS A 188 23.71 1.23 35.92
C LYS A 188 25.05 1.94 36.12
N GLY A 189 25.17 3.21 35.72
CA GLY A 189 26.43 3.95 35.82
C GLY A 189 27.52 3.41 34.88
N GLU A 190 27.19 2.50 33.96
CA GLU A 190 28.15 1.88 33.06
C GLU A 190 28.40 2.81 31.85
N TRP A 191 29.35 3.75 31.99
CA TRP A 191 29.78 4.64 30.89
C TRP A 191 31.00 4.10 30.12
N GLU A 192 31.56 2.98 30.56
CA GLU A 192 32.67 2.35 29.86
C GLU A 192 32.17 1.60 28.62
N PHE A 193 32.68 1.98 27.48
CA PHE A 193 32.47 1.29 26.21
C PHE A 193 33.55 0.24 26.03
N SER A 194 33.17 -1.01 25.87
CA SER A 194 34.10 -1.98 25.31
C SER A 194 34.37 -1.63 23.84
N SER A 195 35.53 -2.00 23.32
CA SER A 195 35.87 -1.78 21.90
C SER A 195 34.85 -2.45 20.95
N ALA A 196 34.31 -3.59 21.34
CA ALA A 196 33.24 -4.30 20.62
C ALA A 196 31.91 -3.54 20.61
N ASP A 197 31.55 -2.87 21.73
CA ASP A 197 30.35 -2.03 21.79
C ASP A 197 30.52 -0.81 20.89
N SER A 198 31.69 -0.16 20.91
CA SER A 198 31.98 1.01 20.06
C SER A 198 31.87 0.68 18.57
N LEU A 199 32.37 -0.48 18.16
CA LEU A 199 32.24 -0.96 16.77
C LEU A 199 30.78 -1.22 16.39
N ASN A 200 29.97 -1.84 17.26
CA ASN A 200 28.54 -2.07 17.03
C ASN A 200 27.77 -0.75 16.91
N TYR A 201 28.08 0.27 17.72
CA TYR A 201 27.47 1.60 17.62
C TYR A 201 27.83 2.30 16.31
N LEU A 202 29.10 2.27 15.93
CA LEU A 202 29.58 2.84 14.68
C LEU A 202 28.90 2.18 13.46
N ALA A 203 28.88 0.84 13.44
CA ALA A 203 28.22 0.08 12.37
C ALA A 203 26.73 0.40 12.28
N SER A 204 26.04 0.51 13.43
CA SER A 204 24.62 0.87 13.49
C SER A 204 24.39 2.30 12.98
N ALA A 205 25.23 3.24 13.35
CA ALA A 205 25.15 4.64 12.89
C ALA A 205 25.36 4.74 11.38
N ILE A 206 26.35 4.03 10.82
CA ILE A 206 26.60 3.98 9.38
C ILE A 206 25.41 3.39 8.63
N VAL A 207 24.84 2.26 9.08
CA VAL A 207 23.66 1.63 8.47
C VAL A 207 22.49 2.61 8.46
N LEU A 208 22.19 3.27 9.57
CA LEU A 208 21.08 4.21 9.67
C LEU A 208 21.32 5.47 8.82
N PHE A 209 22.55 5.98 8.79
CA PHE A 209 22.91 7.15 7.97
C PHE A 209 22.70 6.85 6.48
N ILE A 210 23.26 5.75 5.98
CA ILE A 210 23.12 5.34 4.58
C ILE A 210 21.65 5.12 4.24
N ALA A 211 20.90 4.41 5.08
CA ALA A 211 19.50 4.11 4.85
C ALA A 211 18.63 5.38 4.82
N THR A 212 18.88 6.31 5.72
CA THR A 212 18.18 7.61 5.76
C THR A 212 18.49 8.43 4.52
N TRP A 213 19.76 8.50 4.12
CA TRP A 213 20.19 9.21 2.92
C TRP A 213 19.54 8.65 1.64
N LEU A 214 19.54 7.32 1.47
CA LEU A 214 18.90 6.67 0.33
C LEU A 214 17.39 6.95 0.29
N SER A 215 16.71 6.83 1.44
CA SER A 215 15.29 7.07 1.52
C SER A 215 14.91 8.53 1.24
N LEU A 216 15.67 9.49 1.78
CA LEU A 216 15.46 10.92 1.53
C LEU A 216 15.68 11.24 0.04
N ASN A 217 16.72 10.70 -0.59
CA ASN A 217 16.93 10.89 -2.03
C ASN A 217 15.71 10.43 -2.85
N SER A 218 15.15 9.26 -2.54
CA SER A 218 13.94 8.76 -3.24
C SER A 218 12.74 9.69 -3.04
N LEU A 219 12.54 10.22 -1.83
CA LEU A 219 11.42 11.10 -1.52
C LEU A 219 11.58 12.50 -2.15
N PHE A 220 12.78 13.06 -2.15
CA PHE A 220 13.04 14.41 -2.70
C PHE A 220 13.07 14.46 -4.24
N GLN A 221 13.37 13.35 -4.92
CA GLN A 221 13.28 13.30 -6.38
C GLN A 221 11.84 13.49 -6.87
N THR A 222 10.86 13.01 -6.12
CA THR A 222 9.43 13.22 -6.43
C THR A 222 9.01 14.68 -6.27
N SER A 223 9.54 15.39 -5.27
CA SER A 223 9.17 16.79 -5.04
C SER A 223 9.62 17.73 -6.17
N ARG A 224 10.56 17.30 -7.00
CA ARG A 224 10.97 18.03 -8.21
C ARG A 224 10.00 17.86 -9.38
N SER A 225 9.18 16.80 -9.36
CA SER A 225 8.22 16.47 -10.42
C SER A 225 6.79 16.92 -10.12
N ILE A 226 6.50 17.16 -8.84
CA ILE A 226 5.20 17.69 -8.39
C ILE A 226 5.41 19.17 -8.10
N ASP A 227 4.77 20.05 -8.87
CA ASP A 227 4.70 21.48 -8.58
C ASP A 227 4.49 21.66 -7.08
N SER A 228 5.41 22.36 -6.44
CA SER A 228 5.58 22.55 -5.01
C SER A 228 4.26 22.46 -4.24
N ALA A 229 3.94 21.26 -3.75
CA ALA A 229 2.85 21.11 -2.81
C ALA A 229 3.23 21.91 -1.58
N SER A 230 2.67 23.10 -1.45
CA SER A 230 2.82 23.93 -0.27
C SER A 230 2.41 23.09 0.94
N ILE A 231 3.31 22.95 1.90
CA ILE A 231 2.98 22.32 3.19
C ILE A 231 1.94 23.25 3.82
N ASP A 232 0.66 22.91 3.67
CA ASP A 232 -0.44 23.66 4.26
C ASP A 232 -1.04 22.85 5.42
N VAL A 233 -0.60 23.19 6.63
CA VAL A 233 -1.16 22.62 7.86
C VAL A 233 -2.33 23.48 8.31
N SER A 234 -3.53 23.12 7.88
CA SER A 234 -4.78 23.72 8.28
C SER A 234 -5.48 22.90 9.37
N LEU A 235 -6.43 23.52 10.09
CA LEU A 235 -7.29 22.81 11.03
C LEU A 235 -8.00 21.63 10.35
N LYS A 236 -8.42 21.82 9.10
CA LYS A 236 -9.08 20.78 8.30
C LYS A 236 -8.15 19.60 8.05
N SER A 237 -6.87 19.83 7.67
CA SER A 237 -5.91 18.76 7.43
C SER A 237 -5.58 17.97 8.69
N ILE A 238 -5.54 18.63 9.86
CA ILE A 238 -5.39 17.98 11.16
C ILE A 238 -6.60 17.07 11.45
N LEU A 239 -7.82 17.56 11.31
CA LEU A 239 -9.04 16.76 11.53
C LEU A 239 -9.11 15.56 10.57
N VAL A 240 -8.70 15.75 9.31
CA VAL A 240 -8.58 14.66 8.32
C VAL A 240 -7.56 13.62 8.77
N ALA A 241 -6.41 14.03 9.33
CA ALA A 241 -5.40 13.09 9.83
C ALA A 241 -5.95 12.21 10.98
N PHE A 242 -6.72 12.80 11.91
CA PHE A 242 -7.44 12.04 12.93
C PHE A 242 -8.51 11.11 12.33
N GLY A 243 -9.27 11.56 11.34
CA GLY A 243 -10.23 10.72 10.63
C GLY A 243 -9.57 9.50 9.95
N ARG A 244 -8.33 9.62 9.51
CA ARG A 244 -7.54 8.51 8.95
C ARG A 244 -7.12 7.50 10.03
N TYR A 245 -6.82 7.97 11.24
CA TYR A 245 -6.61 7.06 12.37
C TYR A 245 -7.84 6.19 12.64
N LEU A 246 -9.03 6.79 12.60
CA LEU A 246 -10.31 6.06 12.70
C LEU A 246 -10.47 5.07 11.54
N GLY A 247 -10.20 5.52 10.30
CA GLY A 247 -10.28 4.70 9.10
C GLY A 247 -9.37 3.47 9.16
N GLY A 248 -8.17 3.60 9.74
CA GLY A 248 -7.26 2.48 9.92
C GLY A 248 -7.73 1.46 10.95
N ASN A 249 -8.34 1.91 12.05
CA ASN A 249 -8.70 1.04 13.16
C ASN A 249 -10.14 0.51 13.11
N ILE A 250 -11.10 1.27 12.56
CA ILE A 250 -12.52 0.88 12.53
C ILE A 250 -13.08 0.80 11.09
N LEU A 251 -12.26 1.11 10.08
CA LEU A 251 -12.61 1.11 8.65
C LEU A 251 -13.72 2.13 8.28
N ILE A 252 -13.92 3.15 9.12
CA ILE A 252 -14.84 4.27 8.87
C ILE A 252 -14.01 5.47 8.44
N VAL A 253 -14.21 5.92 7.20
CA VAL A 253 -13.54 7.10 6.64
C VAL A 253 -14.56 8.25 6.60
N PRO A 254 -14.32 9.36 7.32
CA PRO A 254 -15.23 10.50 7.33
C PRO A 254 -15.24 11.21 5.97
N ASN A 255 -16.36 11.85 5.68
CA ASN A 255 -16.45 12.74 4.51
C ASN A 255 -15.64 14.01 4.77
N SER A 256 -14.55 14.19 4.03
CA SER A 256 -13.64 15.33 4.18
C SER A 256 -14.24 16.69 3.81
N SER A 257 -15.41 16.74 3.18
CA SER A 257 -16.12 17.98 2.87
C SER A 257 -17.05 18.44 4.00
N ARG A 258 -17.35 17.59 5.00
CA ARG A 258 -18.31 17.87 6.08
C ARG A 258 -17.59 18.06 7.41
N TRP A 259 -17.60 19.28 7.94
CA TRP A 259 -16.95 19.60 9.22
C TRP A 259 -17.46 18.77 10.41
N LEU A 260 -18.76 18.47 10.46
CA LEU A 260 -19.34 17.64 11.52
C LEU A 260 -18.74 16.23 11.50
N ASP A 261 -18.67 15.59 10.31
CA ASP A 261 -18.10 14.25 10.16
C ASP A 261 -16.63 14.20 10.57
N LEU A 262 -15.87 15.25 10.21
CA LEU A 262 -14.48 15.39 10.60
C LEU A 262 -14.31 15.57 12.11
N SER A 263 -15.11 16.44 12.73
CA SER A 263 -15.03 16.72 14.16
C SER A 263 -15.40 15.50 15.00
N VAL A 264 -16.51 14.82 14.65
CA VAL A 264 -16.93 13.58 15.33
C VAL A 264 -15.87 12.49 15.17
N SER A 265 -15.34 12.31 13.96
CA SER A 265 -14.29 11.31 13.72
C SER A 265 -13.01 11.62 14.47
N ALA A 266 -12.63 12.89 14.59
CA ALA A 266 -11.48 13.31 15.38
C ALA A 266 -11.70 13.02 16.87
N ALA A 267 -12.87 13.33 17.42
CA ALA A 267 -13.21 13.05 18.81
C ALA A 267 -13.16 11.54 19.12
N VAL A 268 -13.74 10.72 18.25
CA VAL A 268 -13.69 9.25 18.37
C VAL A 268 -12.25 8.75 18.26
N SER A 269 -11.44 9.29 17.34
CA SER A 269 -10.02 8.93 17.20
C SER A 269 -9.24 9.24 18.46
N VAL A 270 -9.43 10.41 19.07
CA VAL A 270 -8.80 10.79 20.34
C VAL A 270 -9.22 9.82 21.46
N ALA A 271 -10.50 9.49 21.54
CA ALA A 271 -10.99 8.52 22.53
C ALA A 271 -10.33 7.13 22.35
N LEU A 272 -10.19 6.65 21.12
CA LEU A 272 -9.49 5.40 20.79
C LEU A 272 -7.99 5.46 21.15
N MET A 273 -7.34 6.59 20.89
CA MET A 273 -5.93 6.80 21.25
C MET A 273 -5.76 6.77 22.77
N ILE A 274 -6.61 7.46 23.50
CA ILE A 274 -6.60 7.46 24.98
C ILE A 274 -6.83 6.04 25.51
N ALA A 275 -7.82 5.32 25.00
CA ALA A 275 -8.08 3.94 25.39
C ALA A 275 -6.88 3.03 25.15
N THR A 276 -6.19 3.19 24.02
CA THR A 276 -4.97 2.44 23.71
C THR A 276 -3.83 2.81 24.65
N ILE A 277 -3.59 4.11 24.91
CA ILE A 277 -2.57 4.59 25.84
C ILE A 277 -2.82 4.04 27.25
N LEU A 278 -4.06 4.12 27.74
CA LEU A 278 -4.44 3.60 29.07
C LEU A 278 -4.18 2.10 29.21
N TYR A 279 -4.35 1.34 28.13
CA TYR A 279 -4.06 -0.08 28.11
C TYR A 279 -2.56 -0.39 28.12
N ILE A 280 -1.77 0.30 27.27
CA ILE A 280 -0.34 0.00 27.08
C ILE A 280 0.58 0.72 28.09
N ARG A 281 0.05 1.64 28.93
CA ARG A 281 0.83 2.46 29.87
C ARG A 281 1.69 1.66 30.85
N CYS A 282 1.38 0.38 31.04
CA CYS A 282 2.17 -0.52 31.89
C CYS A 282 3.47 -1.00 31.25
N SER A 283 3.67 -0.79 29.94
CA SER A 283 4.92 -1.06 29.23
C SER A 283 5.48 0.25 28.65
N ARG A 284 6.61 0.69 29.21
CA ARG A 284 7.29 1.90 28.72
C ARG A 284 7.67 1.79 27.25
N LYS A 285 8.15 0.62 26.82
CA LYS A 285 8.51 0.36 25.41
C LYS A 285 7.30 0.51 24.49
N ALA A 286 6.17 -0.11 24.84
CA ALA A 286 4.94 -0.02 24.07
C ALA A 286 4.41 1.41 24.00
N LEU A 287 4.47 2.15 25.12
CA LEU A 287 4.01 3.53 25.20
C LEU A 287 4.85 4.45 24.30
N LEU A 288 6.18 4.38 24.41
CA LEU A 288 7.09 5.17 23.56
C LEU A 288 6.91 4.85 22.09
N PHE A 289 6.89 3.56 21.74
CA PHE A 289 6.67 3.14 20.37
C PHE A 289 5.35 3.67 19.81
N TYR A 290 4.25 3.50 20.55
CA TYR A 290 2.92 3.94 20.12
C TYR A 290 2.84 5.46 19.95
N CYS A 291 3.24 6.21 20.98
CA CYS A 291 3.11 7.67 20.98
C CYS A 291 3.98 8.30 19.87
N SER A 292 5.23 7.88 19.73
CA SER A 292 6.12 8.43 18.71
C SER A 292 5.70 8.05 17.29
N SER A 293 5.34 6.78 17.05
CA SER A 293 4.88 6.33 15.74
C SER A 293 3.57 7.00 15.34
N THR A 294 2.59 7.07 16.26
CA THR A 294 1.27 7.67 15.98
C THR A 294 1.40 9.17 15.76
N PHE A 295 2.18 9.87 16.59
CA PHE A 295 2.42 11.31 16.43
C PHE A 295 3.10 11.63 15.10
N CYS A 296 4.17 10.91 14.77
CA CYS A 296 4.87 11.09 13.49
C CYS A 296 3.93 10.87 12.30
N LEU A 297 3.11 9.81 12.34
CA LEU A 297 2.17 9.50 11.26
C LEU A 297 1.03 10.53 11.16
N LEU A 298 0.54 11.07 12.27
CA LEU A 298 -0.45 12.16 12.29
C LEU A 298 0.13 13.43 11.66
N CYS A 299 1.34 13.84 12.07
CA CYS A 299 2.02 15.00 11.50
C CYS A 299 2.23 14.84 9.98
N PHE A 300 2.70 13.67 9.55
CA PHE A 300 2.90 13.39 8.12
C PHE A 300 1.58 13.46 7.34
N ASN A 301 0.51 12.87 7.87
CA ASN A 301 -0.80 12.91 7.22
C ASN A 301 -1.42 14.31 7.21
N ALA A 302 -1.17 15.14 8.21
CA ALA A 302 -1.67 16.50 8.25
C ALA A 302 -0.92 17.43 7.29
N ALA A 303 0.42 17.25 7.17
CA ALA A 303 1.28 18.16 6.45
C ALA A 303 1.47 17.82 4.96
N VAL A 304 1.52 16.53 4.61
CA VAL A 304 2.02 16.11 3.29
C VAL A 304 0.98 15.32 2.49
N TYR A 305 0.12 14.54 3.14
CA TYR A 305 -0.63 13.49 2.43
C TYR A 305 -2.13 13.77 2.39
N SER A 306 -2.59 14.63 1.47
CA SER A 306 -4.02 15.01 1.36
C SER A 306 -4.91 13.93 0.72
N GLY A 307 -4.39 13.08 -0.16
CA GLY A 307 -5.15 12.15 -1.02
C GLY A 307 -5.05 10.65 -0.65
N ALA A 308 -5.02 10.29 0.65
CA ALA A 308 -4.78 8.92 1.08
C ALA A 308 -6.00 7.98 0.93
N GLY A 309 -5.78 6.75 0.43
CA GLY A 309 -6.76 5.65 0.41
C GLY A 309 -6.67 4.76 1.66
N SER A 310 -7.62 3.81 1.80
CA SER A 310 -7.73 2.89 2.96
C SER A 310 -6.43 2.15 3.29
N ARG A 311 -5.66 1.75 2.28
CA ARG A 311 -4.36 1.06 2.43
C ARG A 311 -3.35 1.84 3.27
N HIS A 312 -3.35 3.18 3.15
CA HIS A 312 -2.45 4.05 3.91
C HIS A 312 -2.84 4.12 5.39
N PHE A 313 -4.15 4.08 5.67
CA PHE A 313 -4.68 4.14 7.03
C PHE A 313 -4.34 2.90 7.85
N GLY A 314 -4.17 1.75 7.20
CA GLY A 314 -3.81 0.50 7.87
C GLY A 314 -2.46 0.54 8.59
N VAL A 315 -1.60 1.53 8.32
CA VAL A 315 -0.37 1.73 9.09
C VAL A 315 -0.69 2.08 10.55
N TYR A 316 -1.77 2.84 10.82
CA TYR A 316 -2.24 3.06 12.20
C TYR A 316 -2.67 1.76 12.88
N PHE A 317 -3.35 0.88 12.15
CA PHE A 317 -3.72 -0.45 12.66
C PHE A 317 -2.48 -1.30 12.98
N ILE A 318 -1.45 -1.29 12.12
CA ILE A 318 -0.17 -1.97 12.39
C ILE A 318 0.46 -1.41 13.67
N ILE A 319 0.50 -0.09 13.85
CA ILE A 319 1.06 0.56 15.05
C ILE A 319 0.32 0.10 16.32
N VAL A 320 -1.02 0.09 16.30
CA VAL A 320 -1.83 -0.38 17.43
C VAL A 320 -1.54 -1.85 17.75
N MET A 321 -1.57 -2.72 16.74
CA MET A 321 -1.31 -4.16 16.92
C MET A 321 0.10 -4.44 17.44
N ALA A 322 1.10 -3.74 16.91
CA ALA A 322 2.50 -3.82 17.35
C ALA A 322 2.67 -3.35 18.79
N SER A 323 2.03 -2.24 19.17
CA SER A 323 2.08 -1.69 20.53
C SER A 323 1.43 -2.61 21.56
N VAL A 324 0.26 -3.17 21.22
CA VAL A 324 -0.41 -4.17 22.07
C VAL A 324 0.43 -5.43 22.20
N TRP A 325 1.09 -5.86 21.12
CA TRP A 325 2.00 -7.01 21.17
C TRP A 325 3.19 -6.74 22.09
N LEU A 326 3.88 -5.60 21.94
CA LEU A 326 4.99 -5.18 22.84
C LEU A 326 4.55 -5.18 24.30
N CYS A 327 3.40 -4.55 24.61
CA CYS A 327 2.88 -4.48 25.97
C CYS A 327 2.63 -5.88 26.56
N ARG A 328 2.00 -6.78 25.83
CA ARG A 328 1.70 -8.14 26.30
C ARG A 328 2.97 -8.98 26.48
N SER A 329 3.97 -8.78 25.62
CA SER A 329 5.26 -9.46 25.73
C SER A 329 6.03 -9.03 26.98
N ASP A 330 6.07 -7.73 27.29
CA ASP A 330 6.71 -7.20 28.48
C ASP A 330 6.05 -7.71 29.77
N LEU A 331 4.71 -7.77 29.78
CA LEU A 331 3.95 -8.26 30.94
C LEU A 331 4.16 -9.75 31.18
N SER A 332 4.26 -10.57 30.14
CA SER A 332 4.54 -12.00 30.29
C SER A 332 5.96 -12.25 30.82
N ALA A 333 6.92 -11.41 30.46
CA ALA A 333 8.28 -11.47 30.99
C ALA A 333 8.39 -11.04 32.48
N SER A 334 7.53 -10.12 32.90
CA SER A 334 7.51 -9.60 34.29
C SER A 334 6.74 -10.50 35.26
N CYS A 335 5.73 -11.24 34.83
CA CYS A 335 4.96 -12.16 35.65
C CYS A 335 5.71 -13.45 36.04
N SER A 336 6.86 -13.73 35.45
CA SER A 336 7.74 -14.85 35.89
C SER A 336 8.58 -14.54 37.14
N SER A 337 8.53 -13.31 37.67
CA SER A 337 9.12 -12.93 38.94
C SER A 337 7.99 -12.75 39.98
N SER A 338 7.92 -13.69 40.93
CA SER A 338 6.91 -13.83 41.96
C SER A 338 6.88 -12.65 42.93
N VAL A 339 5.93 -11.72 42.80
CA VAL A 339 5.28 -11.00 43.91
C VAL A 339 3.91 -10.52 43.41
N VAL A 340 2.84 -11.12 43.91
CA VAL A 340 1.45 -10.72 43.61
C VAL A 340 1.03 -9.59 44.54
N ASN A 341 0.84 -8.38 44.04
CA ASN A 341 0.31 -7.24 44.77
C ASN A 341 -1.10 -6.83 44.31
N VAL A 342 -1.91 -6.25 45.19
CA VAL A 342 -3.31 -5.80 44.97
C VAL A 342 -3.49 -4.88 43.73
N LYS A 343 -2.45 -4.21 43.26
CA LYS A 343 -2.43 -3.53 41.94
C LYS A 343 -2.72 -4.47 40.74
N GLN A 344 -2.62 -5.77 40.95
CA GLN A 344 -2.78 -6.77 39.89
C GLN A 344 -4.25 -7.06 39.53
N SER A 345 -5.20 -6.93 40.46
CA SER A 345 -6.63 -7.14 40.19
C SER A 345 -7.22 -6.03 39.30
N TYR A 346 -6.89 -4.78 39.56
CA TYR A 346 -7.28 -3.66 38.68
C TYR A 346 -6.68 -3.76 37.27
N LEU A 347 -5.43 -4.25 37.16
CA LEU A 347 -4.77 -4.50 35.90
C LEU A 347 -5.43 -5.66 35.12
N ILE A 348 -5.93 -6.68 35.79
CA ILE A 348 -6.59 -7.83 35.20
C ILE A 348 -7.96 -7.43 34.63
N GLU A 349 -8.73 -6.63 35.34
CA GLU A 349 -10.06 -6.17 34.90
C GLU A 349 -9.96 -5.16 33.73
N SER A 350 -9.05 -4.20 33.81
CA SER A 350 -8.72 -3.28 32.72
C SER A 350 -8.25 -4.04 31.47
N LYS A 351 -7.43 -5.09 31.64
CA LYS A 351 -6.98 -5.97 30.56
C LYS A 351 -8.13 -6.73 29.89
N SER A 352 -9.11 -7.18 30.66
CA SER A 352 -10.29 -7.90 30.14
C SER A 352 -11.15 -6.98 29.26
N ARG A 353 -11.46 -5.77 29.74
CA ARG A 353 -12.28 -4.79 29.00
C ARG A 353 -11.63 -4.35 27.69
N PHE A 354 -10.34 -4.04 27.72
CA PHE A 354 -9.62 -3.66 26.48
C PHE A 354 -9.46 -4.85 25.52
N SER A 355 -9.27 -6.06 26.05
CA SER A 355 -9.23 -7.27 25.23
C SER A 355 -10.55 -7.50 24.49
N LEU A 356 -11.70 -7.21 25.13
CA LEU A 356 -13.02 -7.24 24.51
C LEU A 356 -13.14 -6.16 23.43
N PHE A 357 -12.74 -4.92 23.74
CA PHE A 357 -12.75 -3.80 22.81
C PHE A 357 -11.91 -4.09 21.55
N LEU A 358 -10.68 -4.59 21.73
CA LEU A 358 -9.84 -5.00 20.61
C LEU A 358 -10.49 -6.13 19.79
N SER A 359 -11.18 -7.06 20.44
CA SER A 359 -11.89 -8.12 19.73
C SER A 359 -13.05 -7.58 18.90
N ILE A 360 -13.74 -6.53 19.34
CA ILE A 360 -14.79 -5.85 18.56
C ILE A 360 -14.18 -5.21 17.30
N ILE A 361 -13.06 -4.49 17.44
CA ILE A 361 -12.33 -3.95 16.29
C ILE A 361 -11.96 -5.05 15.30
N LEU A 362 -11.38 -6.15 15.78
CA LEU A 362 -10.99 -7.27 14.95
C LEU A 362 -12.19 -7.98 14.28
N VAL A 363 -13.36 -7.99 14.92
CA VAL A 363 -14.61 -8.50 14.30
C VAL A 363 -15.03 -7.64 13.12
N ILE A 364 -14.94 -6.31 13.24
CA ILE A 364 -15.21 -5.38 12.12
C ILE A 364 -14.26 -5.67 10.97
N HIS A 365 -12.97 -5.80 11.26
CA HIS A 365 -11.97 -6.14 10.24
C HIS A 365 -12.21 -7.51 9.61
N PHE A 366 -12.63 -8.50 10.40
CA PHE A 366 -12.93 -9.85 9.92
C PHE A 366 -14.06 -9.84 8.87
N PHE A 367 -15.19 -9.23 9.18
CA PHE A 367 -16.31 -9.16 8.23
C PHE A 367 -15.95 -8.33 6.99
N ALA A 368 -15.23 -7.23 7.16
CA ALA A 368 -14.74 -6.43 6.04
C ALA A 368 -13.74 -7.21 5.16
N GLY A 369 -12.85 -8.00 5.77
CA GLY A 369 -11.90 -8.86 5.05
C GLY A 369 -12.59 -9.94 4.24
N ILE A 370 -13.52 -10.68 4.85
CA ILE A 370 -14.33 -11.70 4.15
C ILE A 370 -15.09 -11.06 2.99
N HIS A 371 -15.78 -9.94 3.22
CA HIS A 371 -16.53 -9.24 2.18
C HIS A 371 -15.64 -8.85 1.00
N ARG A 372 -14.45 -8.28 1.27
CA ARG A 372 -13.54 -7.81 0.22
C ARG A 372 -12.92 -8.93 -0.59
N VAL A 373 -12.46 -10.00 0.07
CA VAL A 373 -11.91 -11.16 -0.65
C VAL A 373 -12.99 -11.83 -1.50
N SER A 374 -14.21 -12.01 -0.96
CA SER A 374 -15.31 -12.57 -1.72
C SER A 374 -15.70 -11.71 -2.93
N LEU A 375 -15.68 -10.39 -2.75
CA LEU A 375 -15.95 -9.45 -3.84
C LEU A 375 -14.88 -9.53 -4.93
N ASP A 376 -13.61 -9.61 -4.56
CA ASP A 376 -12.47 -9.66 -5.50
C ASP A 376 -12.43 -10.97 -6.30
N ILE A 377 -12.87 -12.09 -5.68
CA ILE A 377 -13.00 -13.38 -6.37
C ILE A 377 -14.14 -13.36 -7.41
N VAL A 378 -15.28 -12.72 -7.09
CA VAL A 378 -16.49 -12.75 -7.92
C VAL A 378 -16.51 -11.62 -8.96
N TYR A 379 -15.92 -10.47 -8.62
CA TYR A 379 -16.00 -9.26 -9.41
C TYR A 379 -14.60 -8.68 -9.65
N PRO A 380 -14.12 -8.59 -10.90
CA PRO A 380 -12.74 -8.17 -11.17
C PRO A 380 -12.46 -6.77 -10.62
N TYR A 381 -11.28 -6.60 -10.03
CA TYR A 381 -10.85 -5.31 -9.50
C TYR A 381 -10.65 -4.27 -10.60
N SER A 382 -10.10 -4.69 -11.75
CA SER A 382 -9.88 -3.90 -12.98
C SER A 382 -10.45 -4.66 -14.20
N ALA A 383 -10.91 -3.93 -15.22
CA ALA A 383 -11.29 -4.51 -16.51
C ALA A 383 -10.11 -4.68 -17.48
N SER A 384 -8.89 -4.32 -17.09
CA SER A 384 -7.70 -4.27 -17.96
C SER A 384 -7.34 -5.61 -18.59
N LYS A 385 -7.45 -6.72 -17.82
CA LYS A 385 -7.17 -8.07 -18.33
C LYS A 385 -8.17 -8.50 -19.41
N GLU A 386 -9.44 -8.13 -19.24
CA GLU A 386 -10.48 -8.42 -20.22
C GLU A 386 -10.27 -7.63 -21.52
N VAL A 387 -9.90 -6.34 -21.40
CA VAL A 387 -9.51 -5.49 -22.54
C VAL A 387 -8.31 -6.09 -23.29
N ALA A 388 -7.24 -6.42 -22.59
CA ALA A 388 -6.05 -7.01 -23.19
C ALA A 388 -6.34 -8.34 -23.89
N THR A 389 -7.19 -9.18 -23.30
CA THR A 389 -7.63 -10.45 -23.89
C THR A 389 -8.45 -10.23 -25.15
N PHE A 390 -9.38 -9.26 -25.13
CA PHE A 390 -10.18 -8.90 -26.29
C PHE A 390 -9.30 -8.42 -27.45
N ILE A 391 -8.37 -7.48 -27.20
CA ILE A 391 -7.49 -6.95 -28.24
C ILE A 391 -6.62 -8.07 -28.83
N ARG A 392 -6.03 -8.93 -27.99
CA ARG A 392 -5.16 -10.03 -28.42
C ARG A 392 -5.86 -11.04 -29.32
N ASN A 393 -7.15 -11.30 -29.10
CA ASN A 393 -7.94 -12.30 -29.79
C ASN A 393 -8.80 -11.71 -30.94
N SER A 394 -8.64 -10.43 -31.24
CA SER A 394 -9.38 -9.73 -32.30
C SER A 394 -8.48 -9.38 -33.50
N GLU A 395 -9.08 -8.88 -34.58
CA GLU A 395 -8.39 -8.30 -35.72
C GLU A 395 -7.46 -7.12 -35.34
N TYR A 396 -7.71 -6.49 -34.19
CA TYR A 396 -6.94 -5.35 -33.67
C TYR A 396 -5.61 -5.76 -33.03
N ALA A 397 -5.27 -7.06 -32.98
CA ALA A 397 -4.09 -7.56 -32.27
C ALA A 397 -2.78 -6.89 -32.71
N ASN A 398 -2.67 -6.48 -33.97
CA ASN A 398 -1.47 -5.86 -34.53
C ASN A 398 -1.62 -4.37 -34.86
N TRP A 399 -2.76 -3.77 -34.49
CA TRP A 399 -2.97 -2.35 -34.74
C TRP A 399 -2.13 -1.48 -33.80
N PRO A 400 -1.71 -0.27 -34.23
CA PRO A 400 -1.19 0.74 -33.33
C PRO A 400 -2.23 1.09 -32.26
N LEU A 401 -1.74 1.34 -31.05
CA LEU A 401 -2.59 1.64 -29.91
C LEU A 401 -2.40 3.10 -29.48
N PHE A 402 -3.49 3.80 -29.32
CA PHE A 402 -3.56 5.15 -28.77
C PHE A 402 -4.43 5.13 -27.51
N GLY A 403 -4.02 5.82 -26.46
CA GLY A 403 -4.79 5.78 -25.23
C GLY A 403 -4.64 6.99 -24.33
N SER A 404 -5.66 7.25 -23.53
CA SER A 404 -5.69 8.22 -22.46
C SER A 404 -6.56 7.67 -21.30
N ARG A 405 -6.20 7.83 -20.06
CA ARG A 405 -4.97 8.39 -19.47
C ARG A 405 -3.97 7.24 -19.25
N ASP A 406 -2.68 7.55 -19.43
CA ASP A 406 -1.59 6.61 -19.22
C ASP A 406 -1.62 5.91 -17.86
N VAL A 407 -2.01 6.64 -16.78
CA VAL A 407 -2.10 6.09 -15.41
C VAL A 407 -3.03 4.88 -15.34
N GLU A 408 -4.24 4.97 -15.91
CA GLU A 408 -5.22 3.88 -15.90
C GLU A 408 -4.90 2.81 -16.95
N LEU A 409 -4.21 3.19 -18.02
CA LEU A 409 -3.90 2.28 -19.13
C LEU A 409 -2.61 1.48 -18.94
N ALA A 410 -1.79 1.82 -17.95
CA ALA A 410 -0.62 1.01 -17.58
C ALA A 410 -1.00 -0.45 -17.32
N SER A 411 -2.17 -0.71 -16.72
CA SER A 411 -2.66 -2.08 -16.48
C SER A 411 -3.05 -2.80 -17.79
N VAL A 412 -3.62 -2.11 -18.77
CA VAL A 412 -3.90 -2.67 -20.10
C VAL A 412 -2.61 -2.97 -20.84
N SER A 413 -1.67 -2.01 -20.87
CA SER A 413 -0.35 -2.17 -21.48
C SER A 413 0.40 -3.38 -20.91
N GLY A 414 0.43 -3.52 -19.59
CA GLY A 414 1.11 -4.61 -18.91
C GLY A 414 0.52 -5.99 -19.22
N TYR A 415 -0.81 -6.14 -19.20
CA TYR A 415 -1.44 -7.40 -19.60
C TYR A 415 -1.31 -7.70 -21.10
N LEU A 416 -1.29 -6.67 -21.93
CA LEU A 416 -1.15 -6.84 -23.37
C LEU A 416 0.30 -7.15 -23.79
N GLY A 417 1.27 -6.66 -23.02
CA GLY A 417 2.70 -6.71 -23.36
C GLY A 417 3.06 -5.78 -24.51
N LYS A 418 2.34 -4.65 -24.66
CA LYS A 418 2.52 -3.70 -25.77
C LYS A 418 2.55 -2.27 -25.25
N SER A 419 3.36 -1.44 -25.91
CA SER A 419 3.36 0.01 -25.72
C SER A 419 2.10 0.64 -26.32
N ILE A 420 1.60 1.68 -25.67
CA ILE A 420 0.47 2.50 -26.10
C ILE A 420 1.00 3.91 -26.31
N TYR A 421 0.58 4.59 -27.36
CA TYR A 421 0.88 6.02 -27.52
C TYR A 421 0.01 6.83 -26.56
N TYR A 422 0.66 7.63 -25.73
CA TYR A 422 0.01 8.49 -24.76
C TYR A 422 0.19 9.96 -25.13
N PRO A 423 -0.89 10.68 -25.46
CA PRO A 423 -0.80 12.11 -25.79
C PRO A 423 -0.29 12.95 -24.62
N GLU A 424 -0.47 12.49 -23.36
CA GLU A 424 0.04 13.16 -22.16
C GLU A 424 1.56 13.31 -22.15
N ILE A 425 2.29 12.41 -22.78
CA ILE A 425 3.75 12.41 -22.87
C ILE A 425 4.26 12.47 -24.32
N ASN A 426 3.35 12.56 -25.29
CA ASN A 426 3.62 12.62 -26.73
C ASN A 426 4.57 11.51 -27.23
N ARG A 427 4.41 10.27 -26.74
CA ARG A 427 5.22 9.11 -27.16
C ARG A 427 4.59 7.78 -26.78
N LEU A 428 5.19 6.70 -27.30
CA LEU A 428 4.89 5.33 -26.87
C LEU A 428 5.45 5.08 -25.47
N GLY A 429 4.64 4.45 -24.61
CA GLY A 429 5.02 4.06 -23.25
C GLY A 429 4.27 2.82 -22.77
N THR A 430 4.78 2.20 -21.73
CA THR A 430 4.13 1.06 -21.05
C THR A 430 3.65 1.43 -19.66
N PHE A 431 4.38 2.31 -18.95
CA PHE A 431 4.08 2.77 -17.60
C PHE A 431 4.00 4.28 -17.52
N THR A 432 3.43 4.79 -16.43
CA THR A 432 3.28 6.22 -16.21
C THR A 432 4.61 6.87 -15.87
N GLU A 433 4.97 7.90 -16.62
CA GLU A 433 6.07 8.79 -16.30
C GLU A 433 5.52 10.05 -15.61
N TRP A 434 5.98 10.31 -14.39
CA TRP A 434 5.47 11.41 -13.57
C TRP A 434 6.15 12.76 -13.86
N VAL A 435 7.17 12.78 -14.74
CA VAL A 435 7.96 13.96 -15.12
C VAL A 435 7.66 14.33 -16.57
N ASN A 436 7.70 15.64 -16.89
CA ASN A 436 7.51 16.16 -18.26
C ASN A 436 6.15 15.77 -18.91
N ARG A 437 5.10 15.85 -18.13
CA ARG A 437 3.74 15.58 -18.60
C ARG A 437 3.02 16.84 -19.04
N ASN A 438 2.32 16.78 -20.15
CA ASN A 438 1.33 17.78 -20.49
C ASN A 438 0.04 17.52 -19.69
N SER A 439 -0.12 18.22 -18.55
CA SER A 439 -1.30 18.11 -17.68
C SER A 439 -2.52 18.86 -18.26
N SER A 440 -2.34 19.64 -19.31
CA SER A 440 -3.37 20.52 -19.91
C SER A 440 -4.10 19.89 -21.09
N LEU A 441 -4.25 18.56 -21.11
CA LEU A 441 -5.20 17.92 -22.05
C LEU A 441 -6.61 18.41 -21.70
N SER A 442 -7.00 19.53 -22.32
CA SER A 442 -8.33 20.07 -22.16
C SER A 442 -9.34 19.25 -22.97
N ARG A 443 -10.57 19.23 -22.49
CA ARG A 443 -11.71 18.58 -23.13
C ARG A 443 -11.94 19.03 -24.59
N GLU A 444 -11.52 20.25 -24.90
CA GLU A 444 -11.78 20.91 -26.18
C GLU A 444 -10.89 20.44 -27.32
N ASN A 445 -9.71 19.81 -27.00
CA ASN A 445 -8.70 19.45 -28.00
C ASN A 445 -8.46 17.93 -28.11
N SER A 446 -9.34 17.11 -27.57
CA SER A 446 -9.08 15.68 -27.44
C SER A 446 -9.14 14.92 -28.77
N LEU A 447 -10.00 15.35 -29.68
CA LEU A 447 -10.07 14.80 -31.03
C LEU A 447 -8.91 15.27 -31.89
N ASP A 448 -8.40 16.48 -31.64
CA ASP A 448 -7.27 17.07 -32.37
C ASP A 448 -6.00 16.25 -32.18
N TYR A 449 -5.76 15.67 -30.99
CA TYR A 449 -4.60 14.80 -30.73
C TYR A 449 -4.63 13.51 -31.54
N ILE A 450 -5.81 12.93 -31.76
CA ILE A 450 -5.94 11.74 -32.60
C ILE A 450 -5.69 12.11 -34.07
N GLN A 451 -6.22 13.25 -34.51
CA GLN A 451 -6.00 13.76 -35.85
C GLN A 451 -4.52 14.09 -36.06
N GLU A 452 -3.90 14.84 -35.15
CA GLU A 452 -2.48 15.17 -35.18
C GLU A 452 -1.60 13.91 -35.21
N TYR A 453 -1.94 12.89 -34.42
CA TYR A 453 -1.24 11.61 -34.46
C TYR A 453 -1.38 10.92 -35.82
N MET A 454 -2.58 10.87 -36.37
CA MET A 454 -2.81 10.28 -37.67
C MET A 454 -2.10 11.08 -38.79
N ASP A 455 -2.12 12.41 -38.74
CA ASP A 455 -1.47 13.27 -39.73
C ASP A 455 0.06 13.16 -39.67
N SER A 456 0.65 13.05 -38.49
CA SER A 456 2.08 12.84 -38.29
C SER A 456 2.55 11.43 -38.68
N HIS A 457 1.62 10.47 -38.82
CA HIS A 457 1.92 9.08 -39.17
C HIS A 457 1.13 8.64 -40.43
N PRO A 458 1.46 9.15 -41.64
CA PRO A 458 0.68 8.90 -42.85
C PRO A 458 0.61 7.42 -43.25
N ASN A 459 1.54 6.59 -42.82
CA ASN A 459 1.57 5.15 -43.04
C ASN A 459 0.56 4.37 -42.18
N ILE A 460 -0.06 5.00 -41.19
CA ILE A 460 -1.07 4.38 -40.33
C ILE A 460 -2.44 4.61 -40.95
N ASN A 461 -3.05 3.53 -41.46
CA ASN A 461 -4.41 3.56 -42.00
C ASN A 461 -5.48 3.30 -40.94
N SER A 462 -5.13 2.57 -39.89
CA SER A 462 -6.05 2.17 -38.81
C SER A 462 -5.37 2.26 -37.47
N LEU A 463 -6.11 2.71 -36.45
CA LEU A 463 -5.65 2.94 -35.09
C LEU A 463 -6.72 2.44 -34.12
N LEU A 464 -6.31 1.77 -33.02
CA LEU A 464 -7.21 1.41 -31.94
C LEU A 464 -7.05 2.40 -30.77
N VAL A 465 -8.13 3.08 -30.42
CA VAL A 465 -8.17 4.05 -29.34
C VAL A 465 -8.79 3.41 -28.10
N ILE A 466 -8.09 3.50 -26.96
CA ILE A 466 -8.52 2.95 -25.66
C ILE A 466 -8.66 4.11 -24.69
N LEU A 467 -9.86 4.32 -24.15
CA LEU A 467 -10.16 5.38 -23.21
C LEU A 467 -10.57 4.80 -21.86
N SER A 468 -9.98 5.31 -20.78
CA SER A 468 -10.42 4.96 -19.42
C SER A 468 -11.68 5.73 -19.02
N ASN A 469 -12.40 5.25 -18.00
CA ASN A 469 -13.58 5.95 -17.48
C ASN A 469 -13.26 7.32 -16.86
N SER A 470 -12.03 7.57 -16.45
CA SER A 470 -11.54 8.86 -15.94
C SER A 470 -10.94 9.74 -17.03
N SER A 471 -10.82 9.26 -18.27
CA SER A 471 -10.32 10.07 -19.37
C SER A 471 -11.28 11.20 -19.71
N ASN A 472 -10.76 12.40 -19.84
CA ASN A 472 -11.55 13.55 -20.29
C ASN A 472 -12.01 13.36 -21.75
N LEU A 473 -11.23 12.61 -22.57
CA LEU A 473 -11.55 12.29 -23.96
C LEU A 473 -12.85 11.49 -24.12
N LYS A 474 -13.21 10.67 -23.14
CA LYS A 474 -14.42 9.83 -23.22
C LYS A 474 -15.72 10.62 -23.44
N HIS A 475 -15.74 11.90 -23.06
CA HIS A 475 -16.92 12.74 -23.17
C HIS A 475 -17.14 13.29 -24.58
N ASP A 476 -16.06 13.31 -25.38
CA ASP A 476 -16.12 13.77 -26.76
C ASP A 476 -16.57 12.63 -27.70
N PHE A 477 -16.37 11.38 -27.27
CA PHE A 477 -16.83 10.20 -27.99
C PHE A 477 -18.21 9.78 -27.47
N GLY A 478 -19.27 10.08 -28.21
CA GLY A 478 -20.57 9.45 -27.98
C GLY A 478 -20.46 7.92 -28.17
N ARG A 479 -21.58 7.21 -27.94
CA ARG A 479 -21.68 5.79 -28.31
C ARG A 479 -21.97 5.57 -29.79
N GLY A 480 -21.90 6.62 -30.62
CA GLY A 480 -22.12 6.60 -32.05
C GLY A 480 -20.86 6.87 -32.84
N ASP A 481 -20.94 6.68 -34.14
CA ASP A 481 -19.87 6.97 -35.07
C ASP A 481 -19.72 8.49 -35.25
N LEU A 482 -18.48 8.96 -35.12
CA LEU A 482 -18.13 10.37 -35.28
C LEU A 482 -17.18 10.52 -36.47
N LYS A 483 -17.38 11.58 -37.28
CA LYS A 483 -16.39 12.02 -38.28
C LYS A 483 -15.50 13.08 -37.60
N LEU A 484 -14.20 12.82 -37.52
CA LEU A 484 -13.19 13.79 -37.09
C LEU A 484 -12.89 14.81 -38.19
N SER A 485 -12.83 14.33 -39.42
CA SER A 485 -12.64 15.12 -40.63
C SER A 485 -13.22 14.34 -41.81
N ASP A 486 -13.23 14.92 -43.01
CA ASP A 486 -13.68 14.22 -44.22
C ASP A 486 -12.88 12.94 -44.52
N ASN A 487 -11.69 12.81 -43.92
CA ASN A 487 -10.76 11.72 -44.19
C ASN A 487 -10.58 10.76 -42.98
N ILE A 488 -11.14 11.02 -41.79
CA ILE A 488 -10.96 10.20 -40.58
C ILE A 488 -12.31 9.92 -39.94
N SER A 489 -12.62 8.63 -39.77
CA SER A 489 -13.81 8.15 -39.08
C SER A 489 -13.44 7.48 -37.78
N ILE A 490 -14.29 7.66 -36.74
CA ILE A 490 -14.19 6.96 -35.45
C ILE A 490 -15.46 6.15 -35.25
N GLU A 491 -15.29 4.87 -34.96
CA GLU A 491 -16.39 3.94 -34.71
C GLU A 491 -16.23 3.28 -33.33
N PHE A 492 -17.31 3.24 -32.57
CA PHE A 492 -17.34 2.53 -31.30
C PHE A 492 -17.25 1.01 -31.50
N VAL A 493 -16.31 0.35 -30.82
CA VAL A 493 -16.12 -1.10 -30.89
C VAL A 493 -16.77 -1.80 -29.70
N LYS A 494 -16.34 -1.45 -28.47
CA LYS A 494 -16.81 -2.15 -27.26
C LYS A 494 -16.49 -1.37 -25.99
N SER A 495 -17.31 -1.58 -24.93
CA SER A 495 -17.02 -1.09 -23.59
C SER A 495 -16.84 -2.25 -22.60
N PHE A 496 -15.93 -2.05 -21.65
CA PHE A 496 -15.58 -2.99 -20.58
C PHE A 496 -15.89 -2.32 -19.24
N LEU A 497 -17.08 -2.57 -18.71
CA LEU A 497 -17.62 -1.85 -17.55
C LEU A 497 -17.61 -2.68 -16.27
N ARG A 498 -17.29 -3.97 -16.35
CA ARG A 498 -17.24 -4.87 -15.22
C ARG A 498 -15.92 -4.69 -14.45
N SER A 499 -15.86 -3.67 -13.61
CA SER A 499 -14.73 -3.36 -12.75
C SER A 499 -15.19 -2.73 -11.45
N TYR A 500 -14.64 -3.22 -10.31
CA TYR A 500 -14.80 -2.58 -9.00
C TYR A 500 -14.17 -1.18 -8.99
N ASN A 501 -12.97 -1.05 -9.52
CA ASN A 501 -12.29 0.22 -9.69
C ASN A 501 -12.87 0.99 -10.88
N LYS A 502 -13.82 1.89 -10.61
CA LYS A 502 -14.53 2.64 -11.66
C LYS A 502 -13.64 3.37 -12.66
N PRO A 503 -12.51 4.01 -12.28
CA PRO A 503 -11.57 4.57 -13.23
C PRO A 503 -11.05 3.60 -14.29
N GLU A 504 -10.90 2.32 -13.93
CA GLU A 504 -10.40 1.26 -14.82
C GLU A 504 -11.52 0.47 -15.49
N ARG A 505 -12.51 1.18 -15.98
CA ARG A 505 -13.48 0.78 -16.98
C ARG A 505 -13.05 1.40 -18.30
N TYR A 506 -13.19 0.67 -19.40
CA TYR A 506 -12.59 1.08 -20.66
C TYR A 506 -13.59 1.08 -21.80
N TYR A 507 -13.34 1.97 -22.75
CA TYR A 507 -14.08 2.11 -24.00
C TYR A 507 -13.09 1.99 -25.15
N ILE A 508 -13.42 1.19 -26.16
CA ILE A 508 -12.57 0.94 -27.31
C ILE A 508 -13.27 1.50 -28.54
N TYR A 509 -12.49 2.22 -29.35
CA TYR A 509 -12.90 2.78 -30.63
C TYR A 509 -11.88 2.39 -31.68
N LYS A 510 -12.33 2.13 -32.91
CA LYS A 510 -11.47 2.07 -34.09
C LYS A 510 -11.48 3.42 -34.80
N VAL A 511 -10.31 3.84 -35.24
CA VAL A 511 -10.11 5.03 -36.06
C VAL A 511 -9.54 4.57 -37.41
N GLY A 512 -10.13 5.02 -38.48
CA GLY A 512 -9.68 4.67 -39.84
C GLY A 512 -9.64 5.89 -40.74
N ARG A 513 -8.70 5.90 -41.71
CA ARG A 513 -8.75 6.86 -42.80
C ARG A 513 -9.85 6.44 -43.77
N ALA A 514 -10.69 7.40 -44.17
CA ALA A 514 -11.64 7.17 -45.27
C ALA A 514 -10.85 6.88 -46.55
N ILE A 515 -11.07 5.73 -47.14
CA ILE A 515 -10.54 5.43 -48.47
C ILE A 515 -11.25 6.41 -49.40
N LYS A 516 -10.53 7.39 -49.97
CA LYS A 516 -11.04 8.12 -51.14
C LYS A 516 -11.25 7.10 -52.21
N VAL A 517 -12.47 6.64 -52.43
CA VAL A 517 -12.84 6.01 -53.67
C VAL A 517 -12.70 7.11 -54.70
N LEU A 518 -11.61 7.09 -55.45
CA LEU A 518 -11.49 7.88 -56.67
C LEU A 518 -12.65 7.42 -57.55
N SER A 519 -13.73 8.21 -57.56
CA SER A 519 -14.76 8.07 -58.60
C SER A 519 -14.07 8.40 -59.91
N GLU A 520 -13.78 7.36 -60.71
CA GLU A 520 -13.44 7.50 -62.10
C GLU A 520 -14.57 8.17 -62.90
#